data_5a3b35a3c2a70f48f2b6ee0189b25d6e
#
_entry.id   5a3b35a3c2a70f48f2b6ee0189b25d6e
#
_cell.length_a   1.000
_cell.length_b   1.000
_cell.length_c   1.000
_cell.angle_alpha   90.00
_cell.angle_beta   90.00
_cell.angle_gamma   90.00
#
_symmetry.space_group_name_H-M   'P 1'
#
loop_
_entity.id
_entity.type
_entity.pdbx_description
1 polymer ?
#
loop_
_entity_poly.entity_id
_entity_poly.type
_entity_poly.pdbx_seq_one_letter_code
_entity_poly.pdbx_strand_id
1 'polypeptide(L)'
;EEVWNKVFGMMNKGTADPSGNYADYLADTVDSNKDSFSEDELKTLTDDIETIRKIEEQIAGLENDTTTSEDTDAENNSEDASPFRDFSGQDYDGNTVDESLFSNNAVTVVNFWFTGCKPCVAELSKLNELNDAIKSMGGEVVGINTETFDANKDAIKEAASILESQGAKYRNLSINSDSAAGKYASDIMAFPTTILVDRNGNIVGEPMLGGIDNQ
;
A
#
# COMPACT_ATOMS: atom_id res chain seq x y z
N GLU A 1 13.48 -12.11 12.61
CA GLU A 1 12.36 -12.94 12.10
C GLU A 1 12.09 -14.19 12.97
N GLU A 2 13.09 -14.96 13.39
CA GLU A 2 12.87 -16.18 14.19
C GLU A 2 12.20 -15.92 15.55
N VAL A 3 12.51 -14.83 16.22
CA VAL A 3 11.95 -14.50 17.54
C VAL A 3 10.46 -14.16 17.44
N TRP A 4 10.02 -13.46 16.39
CA TRP A 4 8.61 -13.14 16.16
C TRP A 4 7.77 -14.38 15.85
N ASN A 5 8.34 -15.39 15.18
CA ASN A 5 7.65 -16.66 14.96
C ASN A 5 7.33 -17.38 16.30
N LYS A 6 8.18 -17.25 17.33
CA LYS A 6 7.87 -17.75 18.67
C LYS A 6 6.70 -17.00 19.28
N VAL A 7 6.68 -15.64 19.19
CA VAL A 7 5.58 -14.81 19.72
C VAL A 7 4.27 -15.15 19.04
N PHE A 8 4.23 -15.21 17.72
CA PHE A 8 3.03 -15.57 16.96
C PHE A 8 2.53 -16.97 17.24
N GLY A 9 3.43 -17.90 17.54
CA GLY A 9 3.05 -19.26 17.99
C GLY A 9 2.39 -19.29 19.36
N MET A 10 2.61 -18.30 20.20
CA MET A 10 2.07 -18.17 21.56
C MET A 10 0.76 -17.35 21.59
N MET A 11 0.48 -16.58 20.54
CA MET A 11 -0.74 -15.77 20.44
C MET A 11 -1.97 -16.66 20.32
N ASN A 12 -2.96 -16.43 21.16
CA ASN A 12 -4.24 -17.13 21.12
C ASN A 12 -5.09 -16.58 19.95
N LYS A 13 -5.37 -17.42 18.96
CA LYS A 13 -6.25 -17.09 17.84
C LYS A 13 -7.70 -16.89 18.33
N GLY A 14 -8.01 -15.75 18.90
CA GLY A 14 -9.39 -15.45 19.32
C GLY A 14 -9.57 -14.42 20.42
N THR A 15 -8.48 -13.85 20.94
CA THR A 15 -8.55 -12.88 22.06
C THR A 15 -7.93 -11.51 21.73
N ALA A 16 -7.70 -11.18 20.47
CA ALA A 16 -7.38 -9.80 20.12
C ALA A 16 -8.65 -8.96 20.33
N ASP A 17 -8.61 -8.11 21.35
CA ASP A 17 -9.66 -7.10 21.56
C ASP A 17 -9.58 -6.11 20.37
N PRO A 18 -10.61 -6.02 19.53
CA PRO A 18 -10.59 -5.12 18.37
C PRO A 18 -10.59 -3.63 18.76
N SER A 19 -10.71 -3.32 20.04
CA SER A 19 -10.64 -1.96 20.61
C SER A 19 -9.30 -1.66 21.29
N GLY A 20 -8.38 -2.63 21.38
CA GLY A 20 -7.08 -2.51 22.03
C GLY A 20 -5.97 -2.14 21.07
N ASN A 21 -4.96 -1.43 21.60
CA ASN A 21 -3.71 -1.13 20.90
C ASN A 21 -2.93 -2.43 20.64
N TYR A 22 -2.53 -2.68 19.39
CA TYR A 22 -1.88 -3.93 19.01
C TYR A 22 -0.50 -4.09 19.66
N ALA A 23 0.24 -2.98 19.85
CA ALA A 23 1.52 -3.00 20.55
C ALA A 23 1.36 -3.46 22.00
N ASP A 24 0.29 -3.07 22.70
CA ASP A 24 0.02 -3.50 24.07
C ASP A 24 -0.31 -5.00 24.12
N TYR A 25 -1.08 -5.51 23.16
CA TYR A 25 -1.35 -6.94 23.06
C TYR A 25 -0.07 -7.78 22.82
N LEU A 26 0.84 -7.28 21.98
CA LEU A 26 2.15 -7.91 21.77
C LEU A 26 3.01 -7.86 23.03
N ALA A 27 3.05 -6.72 23.74
CA ALA A 27 3.79 -6.54 24.97
C ALA A 27 3.31 -7.51 26.05
N ASP A 28 2.00 -7.65 26.25
CA ASP A 28 1.40 -8.58 27.21
C ASP A 28 1.71 -10.03 26.85
N THR A 29 1.71 -10.37 25.55
CA THR A 29 2.07 -11.72 25.08
C THR A 29 3.52 -12.05 25.39
N VAL A 30 4.44 -11.12 25.15
CA VAL A 30 5.88 -11.27 25.43
C VAL A 30 6.11 -11.35 26.95
N ASP A 31 5.52 -10.45 27.73
CA ASP A 31 5.72 -10.42 29.19
C ASP A 31 5.17 -11.67 29.88
N SER A 32 4.03 -12.17 29.42
CA SER A 32 3.42 -13.41 29.92
C SER A 32 4.26 -14.65 29.61
N ASN A 33 5.15 -14.59 28.62
CA ASN A 33 5.98 -15.72 28.18
C ASN A 33 7.48 -15.41 28.23
N LYS A 34 7.90 -14.43 29.03
CA LYS A 34 9.28 -13.93 29.04
C LYS A 34 10.34 -15.01 29.33
N ASP A 35 9.99 -16.03 30.10
CA ASP A 35 10.88 -17.14 30.41
C ASP A 35 11.25 -18.03 29.19
N SER A 36 10.53 -17.82 28.06
CA SER A 36 10.77 -18.52 26.81
C SER A 36 11.73 -17.78 25.87
N PHE A 37 12.21 -16.60 26.26
CA PHE A 37 13.09 -15.74 25.48
C PHE A 37 14.40 -15.47 26.20
N SER A 38 15.50 -15.34 25.46
CA SER A 38 16.77 -14.84 25.98
C SER A 38 16.71 -13.32 26.23
N GLU A 39 17.67 -12.77 26.97
CA GLU A 39 17.76 -11.32 27.22
C GLU A 39 17.89 -10.51 25.93
N ASP A 40 18.64 -11.00 24.94
CA ASP A 40 18.81 -10.36 23.63
C ASP A 40 17.52 -10.39 22.79
N GLU A 41 16.79 -11.53 22.85
CA GLU A 41 15.48 -11.67 22.19
C GLU A 41 14.45 -10.72 22.82
N LEU A 42 14.39 -10.64 24.15
CA LEU A 42 13.49 -9.72 24.86
C LEU A 42 13.78 -8.26 24.52
N LYS A 43 15.06 -7.89 24.44
CA LYS A 43 15.43 -6.53 24.04
C LYS A 43 14.94 -6.22 22.63
N THR A 44 15.17 -7.11 21.66
CA THR A 44 14.73 -6.93 20.29
C THR A 44 13.21 -6.79 20.21
N LEU A 45 12.46 -7.66 20.89
CA LEU A 45 11.00 -7.61 20.94
C LEU A 45 10.49 -6.31 21.56
N THR A 46 11.13 -5.84 22.63
CA THR A 46 10.74 -4.59 23.29
C THR A 46 10.98 -3.39 22.36
N ASP A 47 12.12 -3.32 21.69
CA ASP A 47 12.46 -2.22 20.76
C ASP A 47 11.48 -2.22 19.56
N ASP A 48 11.13 -3.38 19.03
CA ASP A 48 10.17 -3.53 17.93
C ASP A 48 8.74 -3.13 18.35
N ILE A 49 8.28 -3.59 19.54
CA ILE A 49 6.97 -3.24 20.11
C ILE A 49 6.86 -1.74 20.35
N GLU A 50 7.93 -1.10 20.83
CA GLU A 50 7.95 0.36 21.03
C GLU A 50 7.86 1.12 19.70
N THR A 51 8.43 0.56 18.63
CA THR A 51 8.29 1.10 17.27
C THR A 51 6.86 0.98 16.77
N ILE A 52 6.21 -0.16 16.96
CA ILE A 52 4.79 -0.38 16.62
C ILE A 52 3.91 0.61 17.38
N ARG A 53 4.12 0.79 18.70
CA ARG A 53 3.36 1.75 19.52
C ARG A 53 3.46 3.17 18.99
N LYS A 54 4.66 3.62 18.59
CA LYS A 54 4.84 4.95 17.97
C LYS A 54 4.08 5.11 16.68
N ILE A 55 4.02 4.05 15.85
CA ILE A 55 3.26 4.05 14.60
C ILE A 55 1.75 4.14 14.91
N GLU A 56 1.25 3.37 15.89
CA GLU A 56 -0.15 3.42 16.30
C GLU A 56 -0.55 4.79 16.88
N GLU A 57 0.33 5.43 17.67
CA GLU A 57 0.14 6.80 18.17
C GLU A 57 0.09 7.82 17.01
N GLN A 58 0.92 7.64 15.98
CA GLN A 58 0.88 8.49 14.80
C GLN A 58 -0.42 8.31 14.02
N ILE A 59 -0.90 7.08 13.85
CA ILE A 59 -2.20 6.78 13.20
C ILE A 59 -3.34 7.42 14.01
N ALA A 60 -3.38 7.24 15.33
CA ALA A 60 -4.39 7.83 16.20
C ALA A 60 -4.33 9.37 16.21
N GLY A 61 -3.14 9.96 16.05
CA GLY A 61 -2.96 11.40 15.88
C GLY A 61 -3.58 11.92 14.59
N LEU A 62 -3.47 11.17 13.51
CA LEU A 62 -4.07 11.50 12.22
C LEU A 62 -5.61 11.39 12.23
N GLU A 63 -6.17 10.43 12.98
CA GLU A 63 -7.63 10.27 13.12
C GLU A 63 -8.28 11.38 13.94
N ASN A 64 -7.56 12.00 14.89
CA ASN A 64 -8.07 13.10 15.72
C ASN A 64 -8.01 14.47 15.05
N ASP A 65 -7.28 14.63 13.94
CA ASP A 65 -7.18 15.92 13.22
C ASP A 65 -8.30 16.10 12.17
N THR A 66 -9.18 15.12 12.00
CA THR A 66 -10.31 15.16 11.05
C THR A 66 -11.64 15.69 11.64
N THR A 67 -11.67 16.16 12.88
CA THR A 67 -12.86 16.79 13.48
C THR A 67 -12.57 18.23 13.93
N THR A 68 -12.40 19.13 13.02
CA THR A 68 -12.82 20.56 13.08
C THR A 68 -12.04 21.37 12.03
N SER A 69 -12.69 21.81 10.97
CA SER A 69 -12.50 23.19 10.50
C SER A 69 -13.45 23.52 9.36
N GLU A 70 -14.34 24.42 9.70
CA GLU A 70 -15.01 25.31 8.73
C GLU A 70 -13.97 26.28 8.16
N ASP A 71 -14.09 26.53 6.84
CA ASP A 71 -13.64 27.68 6.07
C ASP A 71 -12.53 28.58 6.65
N THR A 72 -11.37 28.58 6.00
CA THR A 72 -10.67 29.83 5.64
C THR A 72 -9.67 29.58 4.50
N ASP A 73 -9.85 30.35 3.42
CA ASP A 73 -8.87 30.52 2.33
C ASP A 73 -7.47 30.84 2.90
N ALA A 74 -6.51 29.99 2.56
CA ALA A 74 -5.11 30.39 2.60
C ALA A 74 -4.35 29.58 1.54
N GLU A 75 -3.96 30.28 0.48
CA GLU A 75 -2.86 29.86 -0.39
C GLU A 75 -1.68 29.40 0.48
N ASN A 76 -1.35 28.11 0.48
CA ASN A 76 -0.11 27.67 1.04
C ASN A 76 0.54 26.61 0.15
N ASN A 77 1.71 26.97 -0.30
CA ASN A 77 2.72 26.26 -1.05
C ASN A 77 2.86 24.79 -0.54
N SER A 78 2.31 23.84 -1.26
CA SER A 78 2.30 22.43 -0.86
C SER A 78 3.35 21.63 -1.64
N GLU A 79 4.61 21.69 -1.20
CA GLU A 79 5.64 20.71 -1.61
C GLU A 79 5.49 19.36 -0.90
N ASP A 80 4.46 19.18 -0.04
CA ASP A 80 4.28 18.00 0.83
C ASP A 80 2.93 17.28 0.65
N ALA A 81 2.17 17.61 -0.41
CA ALA A 81 0.91 16.93 -0.68
C ALA A 81 1.17 15.58 -1.34
N SER A 82 0.55 14.50 -0.82
CA SER A 82 0.63 13.17 -1.45
C SER A 82 0.26 13.24 -2.93
N PRO A 83 1.01 12.58 -3.82
CA PRO A 83 0.77 12.58 -5.26
C PRO A 83 -0.58 11.97 -5.67
N PHE A 84 -1.26 11.25 -4.76
CA PHE A 84 -2.55 10.60 -5.01
C PHE A 84 -3.74 11.35 -4.41
N ARG A 85 -3.53 12.52 -3.81
CA ARG A 85 -4.62 13.47 -3.55
C ARG A 85 -5.14 14.03 -4.85
N ASP A 86 -6.44 14.29 -4.92
CA ASP A 86 -7.09 14.78 -6.14
C ASP A 86 -6.77 13.90 -7.37
N PHE A 87 -6.60 12.59 -7.11
CA PHE A 87 -6.26 11.62 -8.14
C PHE A 87 -7.33 11.55 -9.22
N SER A 88 -6.90 11.52 -10.47
CA SER A 88 -7.77 11.25 -11.60
C SER A 88 -7.05 10.44 -12.67
N GLY A 89 -7.79 9.54 -13.28
CA GLY A 89 -7.31 8.67 -14.35
C GLY A 89 -8.46 7.97 -15.05
N GLN A 90 -8.15 6.96 -15.82
CA GLN A 90 -9.14 6.05 -16.40
C GLN A 90 -8.60 4.62 -16.36
N ASP A 91 -9.49 3.65 -16.26
CA ASP A 91 -9.12 2.27 -16.49
C ASP A 91 -8.94 1.97 -18.00
N TYR A 92 -8.47 0.78 -18.34
CA TYR A 92 -8.23 0.40 -19.73
C TYR A 92 -9.53 0.20 -20.55
N ASP A 93 -10.69 0.14 -19.87
CA ASP A 93 -12.01 0.13 -20.50
C ASP A 93 -12.54 1.55 -20.77
N GLY A 94 -11.82 2.59 -20.29
CA GLY A 94 -12.16 4.01 -20.48
C GLY A 94 -13.08 4.58 -19.40
N ASN A 95 -13.32 3.85 -18.30
CA ASN A 95 -14.09 4.37 -17.18
C ASN A 95 -13.22 5.34 -16.36
N THR A 96 -13.79 6.49 -16.01
CA THR A 96 -13.11 7.47 -15.14
C THR A 96 -12.88 6.87 -13.75
N VAL A 97 -11.70 7.11 -13.23
CA VAL A 97 -11.28 6.73 -11.86
C VAL A 97 -10.76 7.99 -11.18
N ASP A 98 -11.26 8.29 -10.00
CA ASP A 98 -10.90 9.45 -9.19
C ASP A 98 -10.41 9.05 -7.79
N GLU A 99 -10.25 10.00 -6.89
CA GLU A 99 -9.81 9.78 -5.51
C GLU A 99 -10.71 8.82 -4.73
N SER A 100 -11.94 8.57 -5.18
CA SER A 100 -12.82 7.57 -4.57
C SER A 100 -12.25 6.16 -4.66
N LEU A 101 -11.29 5.90 -5.56
CA LEU A 101 -10.50 4.67 -5.59
C LEU A 101 -9.87 4.40 -4.22
N PHE A 102 -9.29 5.42 -3.60
CA PHE A 102 -8.59 5.28 -2.32
C PHE A 102 -9.58 5.31 -1.15
N SER A 103 -10.51 6.26 -1.11
CA SER A 103 -11.45 6.42 0.00
C SER A 103 -12.40 5.23 0.17
N ASN A 104 -12.69 4.49 -0.90
CA ASN A 104 -13.53 3.28 -0.87
C ASN A 104 -12.77 2.03 -0.42
N ASN A 105 -11.43 2.06 -0.38
CA ASN A 105 -10.60 0.93 0.00
C ASN A 105 -9.97 1.15 1.38
N ALA A 106 -9.84 0.09 2.17
CA ALA A 106 -9.08 0.13 3.42
C ALA A 106 -7.59 0.42 3.15
N VAL A 107 -7.08 -0.16 2.06
CA VAL A 107 -5.74 0.07 1.51
C VAL A 107 -5.78 -0.19 0.01
N THR A 108 -5.05 0.62 -0.76
CA THR A 108 -4.83 0.38 -2.18
C THR A 108 -3.35 0.07 -2.41
N VAL A 109 -3.08 -1.09 -2.99
CA VAL A 109 -1.74 -1.49 -3.44
C VAL A 109 -1.56 -0.98 -4.86
N VAL A 110 -0.64 -0.04 -5.07
CA VAL A 110 -0.36 0.53 -6.40
C VAL A 110 0.96 -0.03 -6.90
N ASN A 111 0.91 -0.79 -7.99
CA ASN A 111 2.08 -1.39 -8.64
C ASN A 111 2.42 -0.64 -9.92
N PHE A 112 3.65 -0.16 -10.02
CA PHE A 112 4.18 0.51 -11.21
C PHE A 112 4.99 -0.46 -12.05
N TRP A 113 4.68 -0.51 -13.35
CA TRP A 113 5.30 -1.43 -14.29
C TRP A 113 5.39 -0.85 -15.70
N PHE A 114 6.06 -1.56 -16.61
CA PHE A 114 6.03 -1.27 -18.05
C PHE A 114 6.15 -2.56 -18.87
N THR A 115 5.74 -2.52 -20.14
CA THR A 115 5.58 -3.72 -20.98
C THR A 115 6.89 -4.48 -21.25
N GLY A 116 7.99 -3.76 -21.36
CA GLY A 116 9.34 -4.33 -21.54
C GLY A 116 9.98 -4.89 -20.26
N CYS A 117 9.39 -4.66 -19.10
CA CYS A 117 9.93 -5.08 -17.81
C CYS A 117 9.65 -6.56 -17.53
N LYS A 118 10.59 -7.44 -17.83
CA LYS A 118 10.41 -8.89 -17.61
C LYS A 118 10.05 -9.27 -16.18
N PRO A 119 10.72 -8.75 -15.12
CA PRO A 119 10.34 -9.06 -13.74
C PRO A 119 8.94 -8.54 -13.39
N CYS A 120 8.53 -7.36 -13.92
CA CYS A 120 7.18 -6.87 -13.71
C CYS A 120 6.13 -7.81 -14.32
N VAL A 121 6.33 -8.22 -15.57
CA VAL A 121 5.41 -9.13 -16.25
C VAL A 121 5.30 -10.47 -15.54
N ALA A 122 6.40 -10.97 -14.98
CA ALA A 122 6.43 -12.24 -14.26
C ALA A 122 5.61 -12.23 -12.95
N GLU A 123 5.36 -11.06 -12.34
CA GLU A 123 4.59 -10.97 -11.09
C GLU A 123 3.10 -10.65 -11.29
N LEU A 124 2.65 -10.29 -12.50
CA LEU A 124 1.26 -9.85 -12.75
C LEU A 124 0.21 -10.86 -12.28
N SER A 125 0.43 -12.16 -12.49
CA SER A 125 -0.48 -13.20 -12.00
C SER A 125 -0.56 -13.25 -10.47
N LYS A 126 0.54 -13.01 -9.78
CA LYS A 126 0.61 -12.99 -8.32
C LYS A 126 -0.03 -11.73 -7.73
N LEU A 127 0.14 -10.60 -8.40
CA LEU A 127 -0.61 -9.37 -8.06
C LEU A 127 -2.11 -9.57 -8.21
N ASN A 128 -2.55 -10.37 -9.19
CA ASN A 128 -3.95 -10.75 -9.32
C ASN A 128 -4.42 -11.63 -8.15
N GLU A 129 -3.63 -12.63 -7.73
CA GLU A 129 -3.91 -13.46 -6.55
C GLU A 129 -3.96 -12.61 -5.28
N LEU A 130 -3.03 -11.65 -5.13
CA LEU A 130 -3.04 -10.70 -4.02
C LEU A 130 -4.31 -9.85 -4.03
N ASN A 131 -4.72 -9.32 -5.20
CA ASN A 131 -5.95 -8.56 -5.33
C ASN A 131 -7.17 -9.36 -4.86
N ASP A 132 -7.27 -10.62 -5.28
CA ASP A 132 -8.38 -11.49 -4.88
C ASP A 132 -8.36 -11.75 -3.37
N ALA A 133 -7.19 -11.88 -2.77
CA ALA A 133 -7.03 -12.09 -1.33
C ALA A 133 -7.43 -10.87 -0.51
N ILE A 134 -6.95 -9.67 -0.87
CA ILE A 134 -7.21 -8.44 -0.08
C ILE A 134 -8.58 -7.85 -0.33
N LYS A 135 -9.23 -8.19 -1.45
CA LYS A 135 -10.55 -7.67 -1.79
C LYS A 135 -11.62 -8.00 -0.73
N SER A 136 -11.54 -9.18 -0.13
CA SER A 136 -12.43 -9.58 0.96
C SER A 136 -12.20 -8.77 2.26
N MET A 137 -11.03 -8.12 2.40
CA MET A 137 -10.65 -7.26 3.51
C MET A 137 -10.85 -5.77 3.19
N GLY A 138 -11.48 -5.47 2.04
CA GLY A 138 -11.73 -4.09 1.60
C GLY A 138 -10.53 -3.42 0.95
N GLY A 139 -9.49 -4.18 0.54
CA GLY A 139 -8.35 -3.66 -0.22
C GLY A 139 -8.50 -3.88 -1.73
N GLU A 140 -7.68 -3.20 -2.52
CA GLU A 140 -7.60 -3.37 -3.96
C GLU A 140 -6.14 -3.26 -4.44
N VAL A 141 -5.76 -4.06 -5.43
CA VAL A 141 -4.53 -3.86 -6.20
C VAL A 141 -4.86 -3.13 -7.48
N VAL A 142 -4.10 -2.07 -7.80
CA VAL A 142 -4.17 -1.39 -9.09
C VAL A 142 -2.79 -1.33 -9.73
N GLY A 143 -2.73 -1.49 -11.04
CA GLY A 143 -1.52 -1.31 -11.84
C GLY A 143 -1.49 0.07 -12.49
N ILE A 144 -0.32 0.68 -12.55
CA ILE A 144 -0.06 1.86 -13.38
C ILE A 144 1.11 1.50 -14.30
N ASN A 145 0.81 1.34 -15.58
CA ASN A 145 1.85 1.14 -16.59
C ASN A 145 2.32 2.51 -17.09
N THR A 146 3.62 2.80 -16.93
CA THR A 146 4.19 4.12 -17.25
C THR A 146 4.22 4.44 -18.74
N GLU A 147 3.97 3.47 -19.62
CA GLU A 147 3.86 3.69 -21.07
C GLU A 147 2.43 4.06 -21.49
N THR A 148 1.43 3.87 -20.61
CA THR A 148 0.00 4.09 -20.92
C THR A 148 -0.53 5.47 -20.52
N PHE A 149 0.35 6.39 -20.13
CA PHE A 149 -0.03 7.75 -19.77
C PHE A 149 -0.84 8.44 -20.87
N ASP A 150 -1.64 9.42 -20.47
CA ASP A 150 -2.41 10.29 -21.36
C ASP A 150 -3.36 9.51 -22.30
N ALA A 151 -3.87 8.37 -21.81
CA ALA A 151 -4.76 7.50 -22.56
C ALA A 151 -4.19 7.01 -23.90
N ASN A 152 -2.89 6.73 -23.92
CA ASN A 152 -2.21 6.19 -25.11
C ASN A 152 -2.79 4.83 -25.50
N LYS A 153 -3.65 4.84 -26.53
CA LYS A 153 -4.45 3.66 -26.91
C LYS A 153 -3.62 2.48 -27.40
N ASP A 154 -2.49 2.74 -28.06
CA ASP A 154 -1.63 1.67 -28.56
C ASP A 154 -0.90 0.99 -27.41
N ALA A 155 -0.35 1.77 -26.47
CA ALA A 155 0.28 1.25 -25.27
C ALA A 155 -0.73 0.53 -24.35
N ILE A 156 -1.94 1.07 -24.18
CA ILE A 156 -3.02 0.41 -23.42
C ILE A 156 -3.36 -0.96 -24.03
N LYS A 157 -3.47 -1.04 -25.37
CA LYS A 157 -3.76 -2.31 -26.05
C LYS A 157 -2.65 -3.33 -25.86
N GLU A 158 -1.40 -2.90 -25.92
CA GLU A 158 -0.24 -3.79 -25.69
C GLU A 158 -0.22 -4.27 -24.23
N ALA A 159 -0.34 -3.37 -23.27
CA ALA A 159 -0.40 -3.68 -21.86
C ALA A 159 -1.56 -4.63 -21.52
N ALA A 160 -2.76 -4.38 -22.07
CA ALA A 160 -3.93 -5.25 -21.88
C ALA A 160 -3.68 -6.66 -22.40
N SER A 161 -3.03 -6.81 -23.57
CA SER A 161 -2.66 -8.12 -24.12
C SER A 161 -1.69 -8.89 -23.22
N ILE A 162 -0.74 -8.18 -22.59
CA ILE A 162 0.18 -8.79 -21.62
C ILE A 162 -0.58 -9.25 -20.38
N LEU A 163 -1.43 -8.38 -19.80
CA LEU A 163 -2.26 -8.73 -18.65
C LEU A 163 -3.11 -9.97 -18.93
N GLU A 164 -3.77 -10.03 -20.08
CA GLU A 164 -4.56 -11.18 -20.51
C GLU A 164 -3.69 -12.45 -20.60
N SER A 165 -2.51 -12.37 -21.20
CA SER A 165 -1.59 -13.50 -21.34
C SER A 165 -1.08 -14.03 -19.99
N GLN A 166 -1.00 -13.18 -18.96
CA GLN A 166 -0.61 -13.53 -17.60
C GLN A 166 -1.81 -13.90 -16.70
N GLY A 167 -3.04 -13.86 -17.23
CA GLY A 167 -4.26 -14.12 -16.47
C GLY A 167 -4.57 -13.05 -15.42
N ALA A 168 -3.95 -11.88 -15.52
CA ALA A 168 -4.14 -10.76 -14.60
C ALA A 168 -5.40 -9.97 -15.00
N LYS A 169 -6.34 -9.82 -14.05
CA LYS A 169 -7.63 -9.15 -14.23
C LYS A 169 -7.84 -7.97 -13.29
N TYR A 170 -6.88 -7.69 -12.42
CA TYR A 170 -6.95 -6.54 -11.55
C TYR A 170 -6.86 -5.25 -12.36
N ARG A 171 -7.44 -4.19 -11.84
CA ARG A 171 -7.57 -2.91 -12.55
C ARG A 171 -6.21 -2.31 -12.87
N ASN A 172 -6.03 -1.90 -14.12
CA ASN A 172 -4.89 -1.11 -14.56
C ASN A 172 -5.35 0.25 -15.04
N LEU A 173 -4.58 1.28 -14.72
CA LEU A 173 -4.95 2.67 -14.91
C LEU A 173 -4.00 3.38 -15.85
N SER A 174 -4.57 4.23 -16.68
CA SER A 174 -3.88 5.29 -17.41
C SER A 174 -4.14 6.61 -16.69
N ILE A 175 -3.09 7.33 -16.39
CA ILE A 175 -3.13 8.63 -15.69
C ILE A 175 -2.51 9.71 -16.55
N ASN A 176 -2.81 10.98 -16.25
CA ASN A 176 -2.20 12.10 -16.93
C ASN A 176 -0.75 12.28 -16.48
N SER A 177 0.18 12.35 -17.43
CA SER A 177 1.63 12.48 -17.16
C SER A 177 1.98 13.77 -16.40
N ASP A 178 1.22 14.85 -16.58
CA ASP A 178 1.43 16.14 -15.89
C ASP A 178 0.79 16.20 -14.50
N SER A 179 -0.05 15.22 -14.13
CA SER A 179 -0.63 15.14 -12.79
C SER A 179 0.44 14.86 -11.72
N ALA A 180 0.10 15.10 -10.45
CA ALA A 180 1.01 14.77 -9.34
C ALA A 180 1.36 13.27 -9.33
N ALA A 181 0.37 12.39 -9.54
CA ALA A 181 0.59 10.94 -9.64
C ALA A 181 1.42 10.56 -10.88
N GLY A 182 1.22 11.24 -12.02
CA GLY A 182 1.99 11.01 -13.23
C GLY A 182 3.46 11.40 -13.07
N LYS A 183 3.74 12.53 -12.45
CA LYS A 183 5.10 12.96 -12.12
C LYS A 183 5.77 11.99 -11.16
N TYR A 184 5.08 11.60 -10.09
CA TYR A 184 5.59 10.58 -9.17
C TYR A 184 5.95 9.27 -9.89
N ALA A 185 5.05 8.79 -10.76
CA ALA A 185 5.28 7.56 -11.53
C ALA A 185 6.44 7.70 -12.55
N SER A 186 6.64 8.90 -13.11
CA SER A 186 7.74 9.20 -14.03
C SER A 186 9.11 9.25 -13.34
N ASP A 187 9.15 9.58 -12.06
CA ASP A 187 10.36 9.66 -11.25
C ASP A 187 10.82 8.29 -10.69
N ILE A 188 10.03 7.23 -10.93
CA ILE A 188 10.40 5.87 -10.50
C ILE A 188 11.59 5.36 -11.33
N MET A 189 12.69 5.08 -10.65
CA MET A 189 13.95 4.64 -11.26
C MET A 189 14.15 3.13 -11.28
N ALA A 190 13.36 2.37 -10.54
CA ALA A 190 13.45 0.91 -10.45
C ALA A 190 12.09 0.27 -10.69
N PHE A 191 12.05 -0.85 -11.43
CA PHE A 191 10.82 -1.56 -11.74
C PHE A 191 10.95 -3.07 -11.50
N PRO A 192 9.88 -3.72 -11.01
CA PRO A 192 8.63 -3.10 -10.53
C PRO A 192 8.83 -2.31 -9.24
N THR A 193 7.98 -1.34 -8.99
CA THR A 193 7.85 -0.65 -7.69
C THR A 193 6.42 -0.77 -7.22
N THR A 194 6.24 -1.10 -5.96
CA THR A 194 4.91 -1.21 -5.34
C THR A 194 4.83 -0.31 -4.11
N ILE A 195 3.74 0.44 -3.98
CA ILE A 195 3.45 1.29 -2.82
C ILE A 195 2.10 0.94 -2.23
N LEU A 196 1.91 1.30 -0.97
CA LEU A 196 0.62 1.27 -0.30
C LEU A 196 0.07 2.70 -0.22
N VAL A 197 -1.21 2.86 -0.51
CA VAL A 197 -1.90 4.15 -0.42
C VAL A 197 -3.11 4.00 0.49
N ASP A 198 -3.23 4.90 1.47
CA ASP A 198 -4.34 4.93 2.42
C ASP A 198 -5.62 5.55 1.82
N ARG A 199 -6.69 5.63 2.63
CA ARG A 199 -7.98 6.20 2.22
C ARG A 199 -7.93 7.69 1.85
N ASN A 200 -6.93 8.41 2.34
CA ASN A 200 -6.75 9.84 2.10
C ASN A 200 -5.81 10.12 0.93
N GLY A 201 -5.38 9.08 0.20
CA GLY A 201 -4.43 9.20 -0.88
C GLY A 201 -2.98 9.36 -0.43
N ASN A 202 -2.65 9.10 0.84
CA ASN A 202 -1.27 9.19 1.33
C ASN A 202 -0.52 7.87 1.09
N ILE A 203 0.76 7.98 0.73
CA ILE A 203 1.65 6.82 0.66
C ILE A 203 1.97 6.37 2.08
N VAL A 204 1.81 5.08 2.36
CA VAL A 204 2.06 4.46 3.67
C VAL A 204 3.31 3.59 3.60
N GLY A 205 4.27 3.87 4.46
CA GLY A 205 5.54 3.14 4.49
C GLY A 205 6.47 3.47 3.33
N GLU A 206 7.50 2.65 3.17
CA GLU A 206 8.50 2.83 2.11
C GLU A 206 8.08 2.07 0.84
N PRO A 207 8.39 2.61 -0.35
CA PRO A 207 8.17 1.89 -1.60
C PRO A 207 8.92 0.57 -1.64
N MET A 208 8.24 -0.50 -2.03
CA MET A 208 8.84 -1.81 -2.26
C MET A 208 9.45 -1.82 -3.66
N LEU A 209 10.78 -1.94 -3.73
CA LEU A 209 11.52 -2.01 -4.98
C LEU A 209 11.78 -3.46 -5.37
N GLY A 210 11.50 -3.81 -6.62
CA GLY A 210 11.63 -5.18 -7.13
C GLY A 210 10.36 -6.01 -6.96
N GLY A 211 10.41 -7.25 -7.44
CA GLY A 211 9.25 -8.15 -7.44
C GLY A 211 8.82 -8.56 -6.03
N ILE A 212 7.51 -8.76 -5.86
CA ILE A 212 6.89 -9.13 -4.57
C ILE A 212 7.38 -10.48 -4.01
N ASP A 213 8.07 -11.28 -4.79
CA ASP A 213 8.65 -12.58 -4.36
C ASP A 213 10.02 -12.48 -3.72
N ASN A 214 10.67 -11.34 -3.77
CA ASN A 214 12.05 -11.15 -3.32
C ASN A 214 12.14 -10.48 -1.94
N GLN A 215 11.03 -10.46 -1.20
CA GLN A 215 10.94 -9.85 0.14
C GLN A 215 10.88 -10.91 1.22
#